data_a61425f94ca40f1998180f3f8e56d0b4
#
_entry.id   a61425f94ca40f1998180f3f8e56d0b4
#
_cell.length_a   1.000
_cell.length_b   1.000
_cell.length_c   1.000
_cell.angle_alpha   90.00
_cell.angle_beta   90.00
_cell.angle_gamma   90.00
#
_symmetry.space_group_name_H-M   'P 1'
#
loop_
_entity.id
_entity.type
_entity.pdbx_description
1 polymer ?
#
loop_
_entity_poly.entity_id
_entity_poly.type
_entity_poly.pdbx_seq_one_letter_code
_entity_poly.pdbx_strand_id
1 'polypeptide(L)'
;MEMVLEQVCASCGNRRLPDGRFCLFCGDLLAEPASPAVVAKPPSNTVTSPPDTIEYAGFWLRVWAGAVDVCIEALGALLLTLAIDLVLRRFGRGFGIDPWDSKVFTGVSFILILAVGSWLYCAFFESSSWRATPGKRLLGLQVITADGGRVSFGKATERHLMKFLSLFCLTIGFMMSGWTKRRQALHDMPCDCLVIRVPVKPFTLLRR
;
A
#
# COMPACT_ATOMS: atom_id res chain seq x y z
N MET A 1 -26.97 12.50 24.16
CA MET A 1 -25.50 12.43 24.32
C MET A 1 -25.15 10.95 24.25
N GLU A 2 -24.99 10.42 23.02
CA GLU A 2 -24.75 9.02 22.76
C GLU A 2 -23.31 8.68 23.13
N MET A 3 -23.13 7.73 24.06
CA MET A 3 -21.82 7.18 24.40
C MET A 3 -21.38 6.25 23.29
N VAL A 4 -20.44 6.71 22.46
CA VAL A 4 -19.78 5.85 21.46
C VAL A 4 -18.82 4.91 22.21
N LEU A 5 -19.17 3.64 22.30
CA LEU A 5 -18.31 2.61 22.90
C LEU A 5 -17.04 2.46 22.05
N GLU A 6 -15.90 2.77 22.63
CA GLU A 6 -14.60 2.49 22.01
C GLU A 6 -14.42 0.98 21.86
N GLN A 7 -14.36 0.54 20.64
CA GLN A 7 -14.13 -0.86 20.30
C GLN A 7 -12.66 -1.08 19.96
N VAL A 8 -11.98 -1.95 20.69
CA VAL A 8 -10.60 -2.35 20.43
C VAL A 8 -10.53 -3.74 19.81
N CYS A 9 -9.53 -3.99 18.99
CA CYS A 9 -9.29 -5.30 18.42
C CYS A 9 -8.73 -6.26 19.48
N ALA A 10 -9.35 -7.44 19.66
CA ALA A 10 -8.92 -8.44 20.63
C ALA A 10 -7.51 -8.99 20.33
N SER A 11 -7.12 -9.04 19.04
CA SER A 11 -5.84 -9.63 18.62
C SER A 11 -4.64 -8.68 18.74
N CYS A 12 -4.83 -7.37 18.57
CA CYS A 12 -3.70 -6.42 18.57
C CYS A 12 -3.88 -5.24 19.54
N GLY A 13 -5.02 -5.12 20.24
CA GLY A 13 -5.30 -4.05 21.18
C GLY A 13 -5.46 -2.64 20.58
N ASN A 14 -5.45 -2.50 19.25
CA ASN A 14 -5.66 -1.21 18.60
C ASN A 14 -7.15 -0.91 18.39
N ARG A 15 -7.49 0.39 18.33
CA ARG A 15 -8.86 0.84 18.07
C ARG A 15 -9.34 0.37 16.71
N ARG A 16 -10.62 0.05 16.60
CA ARG A 16 -11.27 -0.33 15.36
C ARG A 16 -12.20 0.78 14.85
N LEU A 17 -12.44 0.81 13.55
CA LEU A 17 -13.50 1.65 12.99
C LEU A 17 -14.87 1.10 13.42
N PRO A 18 -15.84 1.97 13.72
CA PRO A 18 -17.17 1.55 14.21
C PRO A 18 -17.88 0.57 13.25
N ASP A 19 -17.66 0.72 11.95
CA ASP A 19 -18.33 -0.09 10.92
C ASP A 19 -17.37 -1.05 10.17
N GLY A 20 -16.13 -1.17 10.62
CA GLY A 20 -15.12 -2.02 9.96
C GLY A 20 -15.29 -3.49 10.32
N ARG A 21 -15.40 -4.36 9.31
CA ARG A 21 -15.42 -5.83 9.51
C ARG A 21 -14.04 -6.41 9.84
N PHE A 22 -12.97 -5.63 9.67
CA PHE A 22 -11.59 -6.06 9.88
C PHE A 22 -10.83 -5.01 10.69
N CYS A 23 -9.87 -5.46 11.48
CA CYS A 23 -8.94 -4.57 12.18
C CYS A 23 -7.97 -3.92 11.18
N LEU A 24 -7.86 -2.57 11.18
CA LEU A 24 -6.96 -1.83 10.29
C LEU A 24 -5.47 -2.11 10.56
N PHE A 25 -5.14 -2.61 11.75
CA PHE A 25 -3.76 -2.81 12.17
C PHE A 25 -3.25 -4.23 11.98
N CYS A 26 -4.07 -5.25 12.29
CA CYS A 26 -3.64 -6.65 12.17
C CYS A 26 -4.36 -7.43 11.07
N GLY A 27 -5.46 -6.92 10.52
CA GLY A 27 -6.20 -7.59 9.46
C GLY A 27 -7.21 -8.62 9.93
N ASP A 28 -7.31 -8.88 11.22
CA ASP A 28 -8.24 -9.89 11.74
C ASP A 28 -9.70 -9.49 11.57
N LEU A 29 -10.55 -10.50 11.32
CA LEU A 29 -12.00 -10.35 11.32
C LEU A 29 -12.46 -9.89 12.71
N LEU A 30 -13.16 -8.78 12.74
CA LEU A 30 -13.78 -8.29 13.96
C LEU A 30 -15.13 -8.98 14.10
N ALA A 31 -15.33 -9.72 15.20
CA ALA A 31 -16.63 -10.32 15.52
C ALA A 31 -17.70 -9.23 15.57
N GLU A 32 -18.91 -9.53 15.09
CA GLU A 32 -20.06 -8.63 15.22
C GLU A 32 -20.23 -8.20 16.69
N PRO A 33 -20.65 -6.95 16.93
CA PRO A 33 -20.77 -6.45 18.28
C PRO A 33 -21.80 -7.27 19.05
N ALA A 34 -21.33 -8.09 19.97
CA ALA A 34 -22.21 -8.66 20.98
C ALA A 34 -22.85 -7.51 21.78
N SER A 35 -24.16 -7.62 22.00
CA SER A 35 -25.00 -6.69 22.77
C SER A 35 -24.28 -6.18 24.05
N PRO A 36 -24.49 -4.92 24.47
CA PRO A 36 -23.62 -4.22 25.39
C PRO A 36 -23.62 -4.85 26.78
N ALA A 37 -22.51 -5.48 27.14
CA ALA A 37 -22.22 -5.78 28.53
C ALA A 37 -21.58 -4.54 29.17
N VAL A 38 -22.21 -4.05 30.24
CA VAL A 38 -21.74 -2.90 31.04
C VAL A 38 -20.42 -3.28 31.72
N VAL A 39 -19.32 -2.73 31.27
CA VAL A 39 -18.01 -2.86 31.92
C VAL A 39 -17.67 -1.56 32.65
N ALA A 40 -17.43 -1.69 33.96
CA ALA A 40 -17.06 -0.61 34.84
C ALA A 40 -15.72 0.03 34.44
N LYS A 41 -15.68 1.37 34.48
CA LYS A 41 -14.59 2.24 34.07
C LYS A 41 -13.42 2.18 35.08
N PRO A 42 -12.16 1.91 34.67
CA PRO A 42 -11.00 2.18 35.53
C PRO A 42 -10.67 3.68 35.56
N PRO A 43 -10.03 4.19 36.65
CA PRO A 43 -9.86 5.62 36.87
C PRO A 43 -8.93 6.28 35.86
N SER A 44 -9.42 7.40 35.36
CA SER A 44 -8.77 8.23 34.35
C SER A 44 -7.68 9.11 34.96
N ASN A 45 -6.45 8.97 34.50
CA ASN A 45 -5.48 10.06 34.44
C ASN A 45 -4.54 9.89 33.25
N THR A 46 -5.02 10.23 32.07
CA THR A 46 -4.18 10.66 30.94
C THR A 46 -5.07 11.46 30.01
N VAL A 47 -4.64 12.67 29.70
CA VAL A 47 -5.26 13.55 28.72
C VAL A 47 -5.28 12.83 27.38
N THR A 48 -6.40 12.21 27.05
CA THR A 48 -6.64 11.59 25.76
C THR A 48 -7.23 12.65 24.84
N SER A 49 -6.48 13.00 23.82
CA SER A 49 -6.93 13.69 22.62
C SER A 49 -8.22 13.07 22.08
N PRO A 50 -9.11 13.86 21.43
CA PRO A 50 -10.37 13.38 20.89
C PRO A 50 -10.18 12.21 19.91
N PRO A 51 -11.21 11.36 19.67
CA PRO A 51 -11.12 10.16 18.86
C PRO A 51 -10.51 10.48 17.52
N ASP A 52 -9.45 9.74 17.20
CA ASP A 52 -8.60 9.99 16.05
C ASP A 52 -9.43 9.97 14.76
N THR A 53 -9.68 11.16 14.24
CA THR A 53 -10.18 11.33 12.88
C THR A 53 -9.18 10.62 11.95
N ILE A 54 -9.69 9.75 11.08
CA ILE A 54 -8.88 9.07 10.06
C ILE A 54 -8.06 10.12 9.31
N GLU A 55 -6.74 10.10 9.48
CA GLU A 55 -5.85 11.02 8.79
C GLU A 55 -5.56 10.46 7.38
N TYR A 56 -6.16 11.08 6.37
CA TYR A 56 -5.91 10.72 4.98
C TYR A 56 -4.54 11.20 4.52
N ALA A 57 -3.81 10.36 3.78
CA ALA A 57 -2.52 10.71 3.23
C ALA A 57 -2.63 11.81 2.17
N GLY A 58 -1.94 12.91 2.40
CA GLY A 58 -1.85 14.01 1.44
C GLY A 58 -0.99 13.66 0.22
N PHE A 59 -1.06 14.52 -0.81
CA PHE A 59 -0.34 14.34 -2.07
C PHE A 59 1.18 14.11 -1.89
N TRP A 60 1.87 14.97 -1.16
CA TRP A 60 3.31 14.88 -1.02
C TRP A 60 3.81 13.60 -0.35
N LEU A 61 3.08 13.11 0.67
CA LEU A 61 3.42 11.84 1.31
C LEU A 61 3.33 10.67 0.33
N ARG A 62 2.35 10.68 -0.57
CA ARG A 62 2.19 9.67 -1.62
C ARG A 62 3.29 9.77 -2.67
N VAL A 63 3.72 10.99 -3.03
CA VAL A 63 4.82 11.24 -3.96
C VAL A 63 6.11 10.65 -3.39
N TRP A 64 6.46 10.96 -2.14
CA TRP A 64 7.67 10.43 -1.52
C TRP A 64 7.62 8.91 -1.35
N ALA A 65 6.48 8.35 -0.94
CA ALA A 65 6.31 6.90 -0.89
C ALA A 65 6.52 6.26 -2.26
N GLY A 66 5.91 6.83 -3.30
CA GLY A 66 6.08 6.36 -4.67
C GLY A 66 7.50 6.48 -5.18
N ALA A 67 8.22 7.57 -4.84
CA ALA A 67 9.63 7.74 -5.21
C ALA A 67 10.51 6.63 -4.62
N VAL A 68 10.30 6.28 -3.35
CA VAL A 68 11.01 5.16 -2.72
C VAL A 68 10.68 3.84 -3.42
N ASP A 69 9.39 3.59 -3.71
CA ASP A 69 8.97 2.37 -4.40
C ASP A 69 9.60 2.27 -5.80
N VAL A 70 9.58 3.37 -6.58
CA VAL A 70 10.23 3.43 -7.91
C VAL A 70 11.72 3.14 -7.83
N CYS A 71 12.44 3.66 -6.82
CA CYS A 71 13.85 3.33 -6.63
C CYS A 71 14.07 1.83 -6.37
N ILE A 72 13.23 1.22 -5.53
CA ILE A 72 13.31 -0.22 -5.23
C ILE A 72 13.03 -1.04 -6.49
N GLU A 73 11.96 -0.73 -7.22
CA GLU A 73 11.57 -1.41 -8.46
C GLU A 73 12.63 -1.27 -9.55
N ALA A 74 13.15 -0.05 -9.77
CA ALA A 74 14.19 0.22 -10.77
C ALA A 74 15.48 -0.53 -10.46
N LEU A 75 15.91 -0.55 -9.20
CA LEU A 75 17.10 -1.29 -8.79
C LEU A 75 16.89 -2.81 -8.99
N GLY A 76 15.76 -3.35 -8.60
CA GLY A 76 15.41 -4.76 -8.81
C GLY A 76 15.39 -5.14 -10.29
N ALA A 77 14.73 -4.32 -11.12
CA ALA A 77 14.68 -4.53 -12.56
C ALA A 77 16.07 -4.44 -13.21
N LEU A 78 16.89 -3.48 -12.79
CA LEU A 78 18.27 -3.34 -13.28
C LEU A 78 19.11 -4.58 -12.95
N LEU A 79 19.09 -5.03 -11.70
CA LEU A 79 19.86 -6.20 -11.27
C LEU A 79 19.43 -7.46 -12.02
N LEU A 80 18.11 -7.67 -12.17
CA LEU A 80 17.58 -8.82 -12.89
C LEU A 80 17.94 -8.76 -14.39
N THR A 81 17.85 -7.58 -14.99
CA THR A 81 18.23 -7.39 -16.41
C THR A 81 19.72 -7.64 -16.63
N LEU A 82 20.58 -7.13 -15.73
CA LEU A 82 22.02 -7.40 -15.81
C LEU A 82 22.34 -8.89 -15.65
N ALA A 83 21.62 -9.60 -14.79
CA ALA A 83 21.77 -11.05 -14.66
C ALA A 83 21.37 -11.78 -15.95
N ILE A 84 20.26 -11.38 -16.57
CA ILE A 84 19.82 -11.91 -17.87
C ILE A 84 20.87 -11.64 -18.96
N ASP A 85 21.36 -10.40 -19.04
CA ASP A 85 22.37 -10.00 -20.02
C ASP A 85 23.67 -10.83 -19.85
N LEU A 86 24.10 -11.03 -18.59
CA LEU A 86 25.26 -11.87 -18.29
C LEU A 86 25.08 -13.32 -18.77
N VAL A 87 23.91 -13.90 -18.52
CA VAL A 87 23.57 -15.25 -18.98
C VAL A 87 23.57 -15.32 -20.51
N LEU A 88 22.94 -14.36 -21.17
CA LEU A 88 22.89 -14.28 -22.64
C LEU A 88 24.32 -14.16 -23.24
N ARG A 89 25.18 -13.33 -22.66
CA ARG A 89 26.58 -13.18 -23.11
C ARG A 89 27.41 -14.45 -22.87
N ARG A 90 27.13 -15.19 -21.80
CA ARG A 90 27.88 -16.38 -21.44
C ARG A 90 27.51 -17.60 -22.30
N PHE A 91 26.22 -17.73 -22.57
CA PHE A 91 25.69 -18.93 -23.26
C PHE A 91 25.16 -18.63 -24.67
N GLY A 92 24.72 -17.40 -24.96
CA GLY A 92 24.07 -17.03 -26.24
C GLY A 92 24.96 -17.20 -27.47
N ARG A 93 26.30 -17.06 -27.33
CA ARG A 93 27.24 -17.30 -28.43
C ARG A 93 27.19 -18.73 -28.94
N GLY A 94 26.88 -19.69 -28.08
CA GLY A 94 26.70 -21.10 -28.46
C GLY A 94 25.43 -21.34 -29.26
N PHE A 95 24.47 -20.43 -29.22
CA PHE A 95 23.18 -20.49 -29.94
C PHE A 95 23.10 -19.52 -31.13
N GLY A 96 24.21 -18.87 -31.51
CA GLY A 96 24.24 -17.95 -32.66
C GLY A 96 23.52 -16.62 -32.45
N ILE A 97 23.36 -16.18 -31.21
CA ILE A 97 22.71 -14.90 -30.88
C ILE A 97 23.70 -13.76 -31.12
N ASP A 98 23.35 -12.86 -32.03
CA ASP A 98 24.18 -11.68 -32.35
C ASP A 98 24.20 -10.66 -31.20
N PRO A 99 25.33 -9.93 -31.01
CA PRO A 99 25.45 -8.90 -29.98
C PRO A 99 24.42 -7.78 -30.10
N TRP A 100 23.92 -7.49 -31.30
CA TRP A 100 22.87 -6.51 -31.52
C TRP A 100 21.51 -7.01 -31.01
N ASP A 101 21.14 -8.22 -31.38
CA ASP A 101 19.91 -8.86 -30.94
C ASP A 101 19.86 -9.02 -29.41
N SER A 102 21.03 -9.33 -28.80
CA SER A 102 21.12 -9.40 -27.33
C SER A 102 20.85 -8.08 -26.65
N LYS A 103 21.29 -6.93 -27.20
CA LYS A 103 21.01 -5.59 -26.64
C LYS A 103 19.54 -5.20 -26.75
N VAL A 104 18.93 -5.47 -27.92
CA VAL A 104 17.49 -5.22 -28.12
C VAL A 104 16.69 -6.09 -27.15
N PHE A 105 17.03 -7.39 -27.04
CA PHE A 105 16.39 -8.30 -26.10
C PHE A 105 16.52 -7.83 -24.64
N THR A 106 17.71 -7.38 -24.23
CA THR A 106 17.96 -6.84 -22.89
C THR A 106 17.13 -5.58 -22.63
N GLY A 107 17.04 -4.67 -23.60
CA GLY A 107 16.21 -3.46 -23.48
C GLY A 107 14.72 -3.77 -23.35
N VAL A 108 14.20 -4.65 -24.18
CA VAL A 108 12.81 -5.10 -24.11
C VAL A 108 12.53 -5.82 -22.79
N SER A 109 13.44 -6.69 -22.35
CA SER A 109 13.32 -7.38 -21.06
C SER A 109 13.25 -6.40 -19.89
N PHE A 110 14.07 -5.35 -19.89
CA PHE A 110 14.04 -4.33 -18.84
C PHE A 110 12.67 -3.65 -18.75
N ILE A 111 12.10 -3.25 -19.88
CA ILE A 111 10.77 -2.60 -19.95
C ILE A 111 9.68 -3.57 -19.44
N LEU A 112 9.72 -4.83 -19.88
CA LEU A 112 8.75 -5.84 -19.45
C LEU A 112 8.87 -6.16 -17.95
N ILE A 113 10.09 -6.28 -17.43
CA ILE A 113 10.34 -6.51 -16.01
C ILE A 113 9.82 -5.33 -15.19
N LEU A 114 10.05 -4.10 -15.62
CA LEU A 114 9.51 -2.92 -14.94
C LEU A 114 7.97 -2.92 -14.98
N ALA A 115 7.36 -3.15 -16.12
CA ALA A 115 5.90 -3.08 -16.26
C ALA A 115 5.19 -4.18 -15.46
N VAL A 116 5.60 -5.45 -15.65
CA VAL A 116 5.00 -6.60 -14.96
C VAL A 116 5.42 -6.62 -13.49
N GLY A 117 6.69 -6.31 -13.21
CA GLY A 117 7.22 -6.25 -11.87
C GLY A 117 6.53 -5.21 -11.01
N SER A 118 6.34 -3.99 -11.52
CA SER A 118 5.63 -2.92 -10.83
C SER A 118 4.18 -3.29 -10.54
N TRP A 119 3.49 -3.91 -11.50
CA TRP A 119 2.14 -4.41 -11.28
C TRP A 119 2.09 -5.45 -10.16
N LEU A 120 2.91 -6.51 -10.26
CA LEU A 120 2.94 -7.58 -9.25
C LEU A 120 3.37 -7.05 -7.88
N TYR A 121 4.38 -6.19 -7.83
CA TYR A 121 4.86 -5.55 -6.63
C TYR A 121 3.72 -4.77 -5.92
N CYS A 122 3.06 -3.86 -6.64
CA CYS A 122 1.96 -3.10 -6.07
C CYS A 122 0.80 -4.01 -5.66
N ALA A 123 0.35 -4.95 -6.52
CA ALA A 123 -0.79 -5.80 -6.25
C ALA A 123 -0.52 -6.73 -5.07
N PHE A 124 0.67 -7.32 -4.99
CA PHE A 124 1.05 -8.23 -3.91
C PHE A 124 1.15 -7.51 -2.56
N PHE A 125 1.89 -6.41 -2.49
CA PHE A 125 2.11 -5.72 -1.21
C PHE A 125 0.84 -5.02 -0.70
N GLU A 126 0.06 -4.39 -1.57
CA GLU A 126 -1.19 -3.72 -1.17
C GLU A 126 -2.28 -4.72 -0.75
N SER A 127 -2.31 -5.93 -1.33
CA SER A 127 -3.23 -7.00 -0.92
C SER A 127 -2.71 -7.85 0.24
N SER A 128 -1.45 -7.70 0.64
CA SER A 128 -0.85 -8.43 1.76
C SER A 128 -1.36 -7.93 3.13
N SER A 129 -0.90 -8.57 4.22
CA SER A 129 -1.14 -8.09 5.58
C SER A 129 -0.55 -6.69 5.84
N TRP A 130 0.42 -6.27 5.06
CA TRP A 130 1.02 -4.94 5.16
C TRP A 130 0.11 -3.83 4.67
N ARG A 131 -0.82 -4.14 3.75
CA ARG A 131 -1.72 -3.14 3.12
C ARG A 131 -0.98 -1.95 2.53
N ALA A 132 0.28 -2.10 2.23
CA ALA A 132 1.16 -1.03 1.78
C ALA A 132 2.35 -1.60 1.04
N THR A 133 2.82 -0.91 0.01
CA THR A 133 4.14 -1.13 -0.57
C THR A 133 5.22 -0.75 0.45
N PRO A 134 6.45 -1.28 0.34
CA PRO A 134 7.56 -0.91 1.22
C PRO A 134 7.75 0.59 1.39
N GLY A 135 7.71 1.39 0.29
CA GLY A 135 7.83 2.83 0.37
C GLY A 135 6.68 3.50 1.14
N LYS A 136 5.44 3.05 0.93
CA LYS A 136 4.29 3.51 1.71
C LYS A 136 4.43 3.14 3.19
N ARG A 137 4.86 1.92 3.47
CA ARG A 137 5.04 1.45 4.85
C ARG A 137 6.09 2.25 5.61
N LEU A 138 7.20 2.61 4.96
CA LEU A 138 8.24 3.47 5.54
C LEU A 138 7.69 4.83 5.99
N LEU A 139 6.73 5.38 5.25
CA LEU A 139 6.10 6.67 5.57
C LEU A 139 4.82 6.52 6.41
N GLY A 140 4.54 5.34 6.95
CA GLY A 140 3.36 5.09 7.77
C GLY A 140 2.05 5.19 6.99
N LEU A 141 2.05 4.80 5.71
CA LEU A 141 0.86 4.82 4.87
C LEU A 141 0.30 3.41 4.68
N GLN A 142 -1.02 3.29 4.67
CA GLN A 142 -1.74 2.05 4.35
C GLN A 142 -2.85 2.32 3.34
N VAL A 143 -3.11 1.32 2.50
CA VAL A 143 -4.21 1.30 1.55
C VAL A 143 -5.32 0.41 2.09
N ILE A 144 -6.51 0.98 2.19
CA ILE A 144 -7.70 0.28 2.67
C ILE A 144 -8.85 0.49 1.69
N THR A 145 -9.85 -0.34 1.76
CA THR A 145 -11.14 -0.11 1.09
C THR A 145 -11.96 0.92 1.86
N ALA A 146 -12.97 1.52 1.25
CA ALA A 146 -13.80 2.54 1.90
C ALA A 146 -14.53 2.03 3.15
N ASP A 147 -14.79 0.73 3.24
CA ASP A 147 -15.34 0.02 4.41
C ASP A 147 -14.29 -0.35 5.47
N GLY A 148 -13.03 0.11 5.32
CA GLY A 148 -11.92 -0.13 6.25
C GLY A 148 -11.26 -1.51 6.10
N GLY A 149 -11.71 -2.32 5.14
CA GLY A 149 -11.22 -3.66 4.87
C GLY A 149 -9.85 -3.69 4.16
N ARG A 150 -9.37 -4.92 3.90
CA ARG A 150 -8.17 -5.15 3.08
C ARG A 150 -8.53 -5.04 1.60
N VAL A 151 -7.62 -4.46 0.83
CA VAL A 151 -7.73 -4.46 -0.62
C VAL A 151 -7.43 -5.87 -1.14
N SER A 152 -8.34 -6.44 -1.94
CA SER A 152 -8.10 -7.71 -2.61
C SER A 152 -7.06 -7.55 -3.72
N PHE A 153 -6.42 -8.66 -4.14
CA PHE A 153 -5.46 -8.64 -5.24
C PHE A 153 -6.07 -8.08 -6.54
N GLY A 154 -7.34 -8.42 -6.82
CA GLY A 154 -8.06 -7.89 -7.98
C GLY A 154 -8.25 -6.37 -7.93
N LYS A 155 -8.70 -5.83 -6.78
CA LYS A 155 -8.83 -4.38 -6.59
C LYS A 155 -7.47 -3.65 -6.64
N ALA A 156 -6.41 -4.26 -6.10
CA ALA A 156 -5.06 -3.70 -6.18
C ALA A 156 -4.55 -3.68 -7.63
N THR A 157 -4.87 -4.71 -8.42
CA THR A 157 -4.57 -4.76 -9.86
C THR A 157 -5.34 -3.68 -10.63
N GLU A 158 -6.65 -3.58 -10.42
CA GLU A 158 -7.49 -2.54 -11.03
C GLU A 158 -6.93 -1.14 -10.71
N ARG A 159 -6.62 -0.90 -9.44
CA ARG A 159 -6.01 0.36 -8.99
C ARG A 159 -4.67 0.64 -9.67
N HIS A 160 -3.84 -0.38 -9.88
CA HIS A 160 -2.57 -0.23 -10.60
C HIS A 160 -2.81 0.15 -12.06
N LEU A 161 -3.75 -0.50 -12.74
CA LEU A 161 -4.12 -0.16 -14.11
C LEU A 161 -4.68 1.27 -14.22
N MET A 162 -5.50 1.70 -13.25
CA MET A 162 -6.03 3.06 -13.21
C MET A 162 -4.96 4.14 -12.98
N LYS A 163 -3.76 3.79 -12.52
CA LYS A 163 -2.62 4.73 -12.48
C LYS A 163 -2.19 5.17 -13.88
N PHE A 164 -2.28 4.28 -14.88
CA PHE A 164 -2.01 4.66 -16.28
C PHE A 164 -3.02 5.70 -16.76
N LEU A 165 -4.30 5.55 -16.42
CA LEU A 165 -5.30 6.57 -16.72
C LEU A 165 -4.98 7.90 -16.04
N SER A 166 -4.56 7.85 -14.77
CA SER A 166 -4.13 9.06 -14.03
C SER A 166 -2.92 9.74 -14.67
N LEU A 167 -2.01 8.96 -15.25
CA LEU A 167 -0.84 9.47 -15.99
C LEU A 167 -1.28 10.11 -17.31
N PHE A 168 -2.21 9.47 -18.03
CA PHE A 168 -2.77 9.98 -19.29
C PHE A 168 -3.45 11.34 -19.11
N CYS A 169 -4.11 11.57 -17.97
CA CYS A 169 -4.71 12.84 -17.57
C CYS A 169 -3.65 13.86 -17.08
N LEU A 170 -2.46 13.89 -17.68
CA LEU A 170 -1.37 14.85 -17.40
C LEU A 170 -1.01 14.92 -15.90
N THR A 171 -1.01 13.78 -15.23
CA THR A 171 -0.75 13.65 -13.77
C THR A 171 -1.76 14.34 -12.84
N ILE A 172 -2.74 15.08 -13.36
CA ILE A 172 -3.79 15.73 -12.59
C ILE A 172 -4.53 14.70 -11.71
N GLY A 173 -4.70 13.47 -12.23
CA GLY A 173 -5.32 12.38 -11.48
C GLY A 173 -4.59 12.03 -10.17
N PHE A 174 -3.28 12.20 -10.12
CA PHE A 174 -2.50 12.02 -8.88
C PHE A 174 -2.63 13.23 -7.96
N MET A 175 -2.61 14.44 -8.54
CA MET A 175 -2.68 15.70 -7.79
C MET A 175 -4.03 15.86 -7.06
N MET A 176 -5.11 15.26 -7.57
CA MET A 176 -6.44 15.31 -6.94
C MET A 176 -6.44 14.89 -5.46
N SER A 177 -5.52 14.01 -5.06
CA SER A 177 -5.35 13.65 -3.65
C SER A 177 -4.93 14.83 -2.74
N GLY A 178 -4.53 15.96 -3.30
CA GLY A 178 -4.20 17.17 -2.56
C GLY A 178 -5.42 17.97 -2.10
N TRP A 179 -6.54 17.95 -2.89
CA TRP A 179 -7.71 18.82 -2.64
C TRP A 179 -9.05 18.10 -2.52
N THR A 180 -9.14 16.79 -2.82
CA THR A 180 -10.39 16.04 -2.61
C THR A 180 -10.67 15.84 -1.11
N LYS A 181 -11.95 15.80 -0.72
CA LYS A 181 -12.39 15.69 0.70
C LYS A 181 -11.79 14.46 1.40
N ARG A 182 -11.69 13.31 0.70
CA ARG A 182 -11.11 12.07 1.21
C ARG A 182 -9.65 11.87 0.77
N ARG A 183 -9.02 12.91 0.21
CA ARG A 183 -7.66 12.87 -0.36
C ARG A 183 -7.43 11.68 -1.30
N GLN A 184 -8.46 11.34 -2.09
CA GLN A 184 -8.41 10.28 -3.09
C GLN A 184 -7.83 10.82 -4.39
N ALA A 185 -6.94 10.04 -5.01
CA ALA A 185 -6.50 10.25 -6.38
C ALA A 185 -7.49 9.61 -7.37
N LEU A 186 -7.40 9.96 -8.63
CA LEU A 186 -8.32 9.44 -9.66
C LEU A 186 -8.34 7.90 -9.71
N HIS A 187 -7.19 7.25 -9.55
CA HIS A 187 -7.07 5.79 -9.56
C HIS A 187 -7.56 5.12 -8.25
N ASP A 188 -7.79 5.88 -7.18
CA ASP A 188 -8.35 5.37 -5.92
C ASP A 188 -9.88 5.29 -5.97
N MET A 189 -10.53 6.18 -6.75
CA MET A 189 -11.99 6.35 -6.78
C MET A 189 -12.74 5.13 -7.34
N PRO A 190 -12.38 4.57 -8.53
CA PRO A 190 -13.09 3.42 -9.09
C PRO A 190 -13.00 2.17 -8.22
N CYS A 191 -11.90 2.04 -7.48
CA CYS A 191 -11.63 0.88 -6.63
C CYS A 191 -12.15 1.06 -5.19
N ASP A 192 -12.81 2.19 -4.87
CA ASP A 192 -13.21 2.54 -3.50
C ASP A 192 -12.09 2.39 -2.48
N CYS A 193 -10.88 2.81 -2.86
CA CYS A 193 -9.70 2.73 -2.00
C CYS A 193 -9.39 4.06 -1.33
N LEU A 194 -8.86 3.97 -0.12
CA LEU A 194 -8.39 5.10 0.68
C LEU A 194 -6.94 4.86 1.07
N VAL A 195 -6.15 5.92 1.09
CA VAL A 195 -4.80 5.87 1.66
C VAL A 195 -4.81 6.67 2.94
N ILE A 196 -4.58 5.96 4.04
CA ILE A 196 -4.59 6.52 5.39
C ILE A 196 -3.17 6.59 5.96
N ARG A 197 -2.97 7.50 6.90
CA ARG A 197 -1.76 7.56 7.71
C ARG A 197 -1.96 6.78 8.99
N VAL A 198 -1.04 5.85 9.24
CA VAL A 198 -1.03 5.05 10.46
C VAL A 198 0.20 5.46 11.26
N PRO A 199 0.09 5.72 12.57
CA PRO A 199 1.25 6.01 13.38
C PRO A 199 2.24 4.84 13.28
N VAL A 200 3.44 5.14 12.79
CA VAL A 200 4.53 4.16 12.72
C VAL A 200 4.90 3.82 14.16
N LYS A 201 4.54 2.62 14.63
CA LYS A 201 5.12 2.12 15.88
C LYS A 201 6.62 2.03 15.64
N PRO A 202 7.48 2.69 16.46
CA PRO A 202 8.91 2.52 16.29
C PRO A 202 9.19 1.02 16.35
N PHE A 203 9.98 0.55 15.38
CA PHE A 203 10.38 -0.85 15.27
C PHE A 203 11.12 -1.20 16.56
N THR A 204 10.42 -1.80 17.50
CA THR A 204 11.00 -2.31 18.72
C THR A 204 11.80 -3.54 18.33
N LEU A 205 13.05 -3.32 17.88
CA LEU A 205 14.05 -4.35 17.87
C LEU A 205 14.21 -4.84 19.29
N LEU A 206 13.82 -6.10 19.53
CA LEU A 206 14.24 -6.91 20.67
C LEU A 206 13.72 -6.48 22.05
N ARG A 207 12.57 -7.00 22.45
CA ARG A 207 12.45 -7.55 23.80
C ARG A 207 12.33 -9.08 23.66
N ARG A 208 13.46 -9.74 23.87
CA ARG A 208 13.49 -11.11 24.35
C ARG A 208 13.01 -11.13 25.80
#